data_6f5e64cb8fba30de9a1c058ff8509695
#
_entry.id   6f5e64cb8fba30de9a1c058ff8509695
#
_cell.length_a   1.000
_cell.length_b   1.000
_cell.length_c   1.000
_cell.angle_alpha   90.00
_cell.angle_beta   90.00
_cell.angle_gamma   90.00
#
_symmetry.space_group_name_H-M   'P 1'
#
loop_
_entity.id
_entity.type
_entity.pdbx_description
1 polymer ?
#
loop_
_entity_poly.entity_id
_entity_poly.type
_entity_poly.pdbx_seq_one_letter_code
_entity_poly.pdbx_strand_id
1 'polypeptide(L)'
;MSDRVIISLAPVAADCPRVEPNEVADEILACVEAGAAIVHLHVRDPQGKLTPDTRYFEQTIAPVMAQSDLIIQASTGGVSQMTIAERCAPLACRGVEMASLNVGSVNLGDNVYFNPTPDVEYCSRHIVERGIIPEFEVFEIGMINNILALQDKINFTQPMLFNIVLGHRGSTPPTIDALIAMRSMIPRDALWGITHFGRRDFGLIAAAVGMGACEVRIGFEDSYYINASETVTRNVLLVEKLATLIRSQDKEVATPEYARKLLNIRHR
;
A
#
# COMPACT_ATOMS: atom_id res chain seq x y z
N MET A 1 -7.49 -9.36 18.23
CA MET A 1 -7.25 -9.39 16.77
C MET A 1 -8.47 -8.76 16.13
N SER A 2 -8.31 -7.96 15.09
CA SER A 2 -9.45 -7.37 14.37
C SER A 2 -10.25 -8.46 13.67
N ASP A 3 -11.57 -8.42 13.80
CA ASP A 3 -12.48 -9.30 13.05
C ASP A 3 -12.73 -8.78 11.63
N ARG A 4 -12.11 -7.64 11.27
CA ARG A 4 -12.19 -7.01 9.97
C ARG A 4 -10.82 -6.83 9.33
N VAL A 5 -10.78 -6.99 8.01
CA VAL A 5 -9.57 -6.84 7.20
C VAL A 5 -9.78 -5.76 6.14
N ILE A 6 -8.88 -4.81 6.09
CA ILE A 6 -8.85 -3.73 5.10
C ILE A 6 -8.33 -4.30 3.77
N ILE A 7 -9.03 -4.03 2.69
CA ILE A 7 -8.54 -4.26 1.34
C ILE A 7 -7.96 -2.95 0.81
N SER A 8 -6.65 -2.93 0.59
CA SER A 8 -5.93 -1.82 -0.04
C SER A 8 -5.70 -2.17 -1.52
N LEU A 9 -6.19 -1.34 -2.42
CA LEU A 9 -6.11 -1.55 -3.86
C LEU A 9 -4.90 -0.84 -4.45
N ALA A 10 -4.03 -1.54 -5.18
CA ALA A 10 -2.94 -0.97 -6.00
C ALA A 10 -3.22 -1.25 -7.50
N PRO A 11 -4.04 -0.41 -8.19
CA PRO A 11 -4.65 -0.81 -9.47
C PRO A 11 -3.72 -0.73 -10.67
N VAL A 12 -2.64 0.05 -10.61
CA VAL A 12 -1.80 0.35 -11.77
C VAL A 12 -0.48 -0.39 -11.70
N ALA A 13 -0.25 -1.28 -12.66
CA ALA A 13 1.02 -2.03 -12.74
C ALA A 13 2.23 -1.11 -12.89
N ALA A 14 3.37 -1.54 -12.33
CA ALA A 14 4.61 -0.77 -12.36
C ALA A 14 5.12 -0.50 -13.79
N ASP A 15 4.85 -1.43 -14.71
CA ASP A 15 5.24 -1.39 -16.12
C ASP A 15 4.10 -0.96 -17.05
N CYS A 16 3.03 -0.38 -16.49
CA CYS A 16 1.89 0.09 -17.27
C CYS A 16 2.35 1.14 -18.30
N PRO A 17 2.15 0.89 -19.62
CA PRO A 17 2.70 1.76 -20.67
C PRO A 17 1.87 3.03 -20.90
N ARG A 18 0.69 3.09 -20.31
CA ARG A 18 -0.26 4.20 -20.45
C ARG A 18 -1.14 4.31 -19.20
N VAL A 19 -1.30 5.53 -18.71
CA VAL A 19 -2.22 5.84 -17.62
C VAL A 19 -3.25 6.85 -18.11
N GLU A 20 -4.52 6.48 -18.03
CA GLU A 20 -5.66 7.35 -18.32
C GLU A 20 -6.48 7.57 -17.04
N PRO A 21 -6.54 8.79 -16.51
CA PRO A 21 -7.16 9.08 -15.23
C PRO A 21 -8.59 8.56 -15.07
N ASN A 22 -9.43 8.73 -16.09
CA ASN A 22 -10.83 8.29 -16.02
C ASN A 22 -10.95 6.76 -16.02
N GLU A 23 -10.15 6.05 -16.84
CA GLU A 23 -10.15 4.59 -16.87
C GLU A 23 -9.68 4.00 -15.51
N VAL A 24 -8.66 4.63 -14.90
CA VAL A 24 -8.18 4.23 -13.58
C VAL A 24 -9.23 4.53 -12.50
N ALA A 25 -9.88 5.69 -12.57
CA ALA A 25 -10.94 6.06 -11.61
C ALA A 25 -12.14 5.11 -11.69
N ASP A 26 -12.59 4.75 -12.90
CA ASP A 26 -13.70 3.80 -13.11
C ASP A 26 -13.35 2.41 -12.55
N GLU A 27 -12.11 1.96 -12.74
CA GLU A 27 -11.64 0.70 -12.18
C GLU A 27 -11.58 0.73 -10.65
N ILE A 28 -11.12 1.86 -10.06
CA ILE A 28 -11.12 2.06 -8.61
C ILE A 28 -12.55 2.00 -8.07
N LEU A 29 -13.49 2.72 -8.69
CA LEU A 29 -14.90 2.74 -8.25
C LEU A 29 -15.54 1.34 -8.29
N ALA A 30 -15.27 0.55 -9.33
CA ALA A 30 -15.70 -0.84 -9.37
C ALA A 30 -15.12 -1.68 -8.22
N CYS A 31 -13.87 -1.41 -7.84
CA CYS A 31 -13.23 -2.10 -6.71
C CYS A 31 -13.78 -1.65 -5.34
N VAL A 32 -14.24 -0.40 -5.22
CA VAL A 32 -14.95 0.09 -4.01
C VAL A 32 -16.21 -0.73 -3.76
N GLU A 33 -17.02 -0.93 -4.81
CA GLU A 33 -18.24 -1.76 -4.72
C GLU A 33 -17.93 -3.21 -4.31
N ALA A 34 -16.76 -3.72 -4.69
CA ALA A 34 -16.29 -5.06 -4.32
C ALA A 34 -15.70 -5.13 -2.90
N GLY A 35 -15.44 -3.99 -2.24
CA GLY A 35 -14.98 -3.91 -0.86
C GLY A 35 -13.61 -3.30 -0.63
N ALA A 36 -13.00 -2.63 -1.60
CA ALA A 36 -11.77 -1.86 -1.37
C ALA A 36 -12.06 -0.67 -0.44
N ALA A 37 -11.22 -0.47 0.57
CA ALA A 37 -11.32 0.61 1.54
C ALA A 37 -10.21 1.66 1.41
N ILE A 38 -9.09 1.30 0.81
CA ILE A 38 -7.94 2.18 0.52
C ILE A 38 -7.56 2.01 -0.94
N VAL A 39 -7.14 3.08 -1.61
CA VAL A 39 -6.43 3.00 -2.89
C VAL A 39 -5.03 3.55 -2.76
N HIS A 40 -4.06 2.74 -3.17
CA HIS A 40 -2.64 3.08 -3.29
C HIS A 40 -2.33 3.53 -4.72
N LEU A 41 -1.84 4.75 -4.89
CA LEU A 41 -1.56 5.31 -6.20
C LEU A 41 -0.19 6.00 -6.25
N HIS A 42 0.57 5.68 -7.29
CA HIS A 42 1.75 6.42 -7.70
C HIS A 42 1.36 7.64 -8.56
N VAL A 43 2.18 8.70 -8.49
CA VAL A 43 2.09 9.82 -9.44
C VAL A 43 2.78 9.44 -10.73
N ARG A 44 2.02 9.34 -11.82
CA ARG A 44 2.50 8.92 -13.14
C ARG A 44 2.08 9.91 -14.21
N ASP A 45 2.92 10.03 -15.24
CA ASP A 45 2.57 10.72 -16.48
C ASP A 45 1.70 9.83 -17.40
N PRO A 46 1.17 10.36 -18.54
CA PRO A 46 0.38 9.58 -19.48
C PRO A 46 1.07 8.34 -20.03
N GLN A 47 2.40 8.29 -20.02
CA GLN A 47 3.23 7.19 -20.48
C GLN A 47 3.56 6.19 -19.35
N GLY A 48 2.90 6.33 -18.20
CA GLY A 48 3.08 5.45 -17.05
C GLY A 48 4.36 5.69 -16.24
N LYS A 49 5.17 6.68 -16.58
CA LYS A 49 6.42 6.97 -15.87
C LYS A 49 6.15 7.75 -14.59
N LEU A 50 6.93 7.47 -13.55
CA LEU A 50 6.89 8.23 -12.31
C LEU A 50 7.32 9.68 -12.55
N THR A 51 6.59 10.64 -11.97
CA THR A 51 6.81 12.07 -12.16
C THR A 51 6.41 12.83 -10.89
N PRO A 52 6.98 14.00 -10.60
CA PRO A 52 6.49 14.90 -9.56
C PRO A 52 5.26 15.70 -9.96
N ASP A 53 4.84 15.65 -11.23
CA ASP A 53 3.67 16.36 -11.74
C ASP A 53 2.38 15.65 -11.33
N THR A 54 1.67 16.19 -10.36
CA THR A 54 0.49 15.58 -9.74
C THR A 54 -0.79 15.69 -10.55
N ARG A 55 -0.81 16.38 -11.69
CA ARG A 55 -2.04 16.66 -12.45
C ARG A 55 -2.84 15.39 -12.80
N TYR A 56 -2.19 14.35 -13.30
CA TYR A 56 -2.86 13.08 -13.63
C TYR A 56 -3.35 12.34 -12.39
N PHE A 57 -2.58 12.39 -11.31
CA PHE A 57 -2.99 11.85 -10.02
C PHE A 57 -4.26 12.56 -9.49
N GLU A 58 -4.27 13.89 -9.51
CA GLU A 58 -5.42 14.71 -9.08
C GLU A 58 -6.65 14.47 -9.97
N GLN A 59 -6.46 14.33 -11.29
CA GLN A 59 -7.54 13.97 -12.22
C GLN A 59 -8.11 12.57 -11.94
N THR A 60 -7.27 11.63 -11.51
CA THR A 60 -7.71 10.27 -11.14
C THR A 60 -8.52 10.28 -9.84
N ILE A 61 -8.03 10.95 -8.81
CA ILE A 61 -8.67 10.89 -7.49
C ILE A 61 -9.92 11.77 -7.37
N ALA A 62 -10.05 12.83 -8.17
CA ALA A 62 -11.19 13.75 -8.10
C ALA A 62 -12.56 13.05 -8.29
N PRO A 63 -12.80 12.26 -9.35
CA PRO A 63 -14.05 11.53 -9.52
C PRO A 63 -14.24 10.42 -8.48
N VAL A 64 -13.17 9.80 -7.98
CA VAL A 64 -13.23 8.79 -6.91
C VAL A 64 -13.73 9.41 -5.63
N MET A 65 -13.16 10.54 -5.21
CA MET A 65 -13.59 11.28 -4.02
C MET A 65 -15.01 11.84 -4.12
N ALA A 66 -15.47 12.17 -5.33
CA ALA A 66 -16.82 12.68 -5.55
C ALA A 66 -17.90 11.59 -5.43
N GLN A 67 -17.55 10.32 -5.67
CA GLN A 67 -18.49 9.20 -5.77
C GLN A 67 -18.31 8.15 -4.67
N SER A 68 -17.26 8.24 -3.87
CA SER A 68 -16.98 7.25 -2.83
C SER A 68 -16.30 7.88 -1.60
N ASP A 69 -16.32 7.14 -0.50
CA ASP A 69 -15.63 7.49 0.75
C ASP A 69 -14.27 6.77 0.88
N LEU A 70 -13.72 6.32 -0.24
CA LEU A 70 -12.44 5.59 -0.30
C LEU A 70 -11.29 6.44 0.25
N ILE A 71 -10.40 5.82 1.02
CA ILE A 71 -9.19 6.46 1.53
C ILE A 71 -8.16 6.53 0.40
N ILE A 72 -7.66 7.74 0.13
CA ILE A 72 -6.60 7.94 -0.87
C ILE A 72 -5.24 7.85 -0.18
N GLN A 73 -4.45 6.86 -0.59
CA GLN A 73 -3.06 6.71 -0.19
C GLN A 73 -2.14 7.07 -1.36
N ALA A 74 -1.32 8.09 -1.15
CA ALA A 74 -0.32 8.49 -2.13
C ALA A 74 0.97 7.70 -1.91
N SER A 75 1.54 7.14 -2.98
CA SER A 75 2.88 6.56 -2.93
C SER A 75 3.93 7.67 -2.91
N THR A 76 4.88 7.57 -1.98
CA THR A 76 6.09 8.39 -1.96
C THR A 76 7.29 7.63 -2.54
N GLY A 77 7.03 6.54 -3.24
CA GLY A 77 8.03 5.56 -3.64
C GLY A 77 8.15 5.31 -5.14
N GLY A 78 8.98 4.32 -5.43
CA GLY A 78 9.25 3.82 -6.76
C GLY A 78 10.72 3.95 -7.17
N VAL A 79 11.19 3.02 -8.00
CA VAL A 79 12.51 3.09 -8.63
C VAL A 79 12.50 4.23 -9.65
N SER A 80 13.15 5.34 -9.33
CA SER A 80 13.20 6.53 -10.18
C SER A 80 14.44 7.37 -9.90
N GLN A 81 14.68 8.39 -10.73
CA GLN A 81 15.73 9.39 -10.50
C GLN A 81 15.21 10.63 -9.72
N MET A 82 13.97 10.61 -9.28
CA MET A 82 13.39 11.70 -8.50
C MET A 82 14.07 11.85 -7.14
N THR A 83 14.30 13.09 -6.75
CA THR A 83 14.71 13.44 -5.39
C THR A 83 13.59 13.10 -4.38
N ILE A 84 13.95 12.97 -3.12
CA ILE A 84 12.94 12.70 -2.08
C ILE A 84 11.89 13.82 -2.00
N ALA A 85 12.25 15.08 -2.25
CA ALA A 85 11.32 16.20 -2.28
C ALA A 85 10.30 16.06 -3.42
N GLU A 86 10.73 15.66 -4.61
CA GLU A 86 9.86 15.38 -5.76
C GLU A 86 8.93 14.20 -5.50
N ARG A 87 9.42 13.14 -4.82
CA ARG A 87 8.63 11.99 -4.42
C ARG A 87 7.55 12.34 -3.39
N CYS A 88 7.76 13.37 -2.58
CA CYS A 88 6.78 13.89 -1.62
C CYS A 88 5.73 14.84 -2.25
N ALA A 89 5.80 15.14 -3.55
CA ALA A 89 4.85 16.04 -4.21
C ALA A 89 3.37 15.69 -3.96
N PRO A 90 2.93 14.42 -4.05
CA PRO A 90 1.52 14.07 -3.88
C PRO A 90 0.98 14.29 -2.46
N LEU A 91 1.84 14.46 -1.46
CA LEU A 91 1.42 14.77 -0.08
C LEU A 91 0.73 16.15 0.03
N ALA A 92 0.88 17.02 -0.97
CA ALA A 92 0.20 18.31 -1.04
C ALA A 92 -1.18 18.25 -1.71
N CYS A 93 -1.52 17.13 -2.37
CA CYS A 93 -2.79 16.97 -3.07
C CYS A 93 -3.95 16.88 -2.07
N ARG A 94 -5.04 17.59 -2.40
CA ARG A 94 -6.26 17.56 -1.59
C ARG A 94 -6.85 16.14 -1.61
N GLY A 95 -7.26 15.66 -0.44
CA GLY A 95 -7.91 14.35 -0.29
C GLY A 95 -6.95 13.20 0.02
N VAL A 96 -5.63 13.42 -0.03
CA VAL A 96 -4.66 12.42 0.41
C VAL A 96 -4.72 12.32 1.94
N GLU A 97 -5.07 11.13 2.44
CA GLU A 97 -5.22 10.83 3.88
C GLU A 97 -4.12 9.91 4.40
N MET A 98 -3.55 9.08 3.51
CA MET A 98 -2.45 8.17 3.80
C MET A 98 -1.30 8.32 2.82
N ALA A 99 -0.13 7.88 3.22
CA ALA A 99 1.01 7.78 2.32
C ALA A 99 1.81 6.50 2.60
N SER A 100 2.17 5.77 1.56
CA SER A 100 3.13 4.68 1.71
C SER A 100 4.55 5.23 1.79
N LEU A 101 5.35 4.66 2.68
CA LEU A 101 6.73 5.02 2.93
C LEU A 101 7.60 3.77 2.99
N ASN A 102 8.44 3.56 2.00
CA ASN A 102 9.47 2.53 2.08
C ASN A 102 10.60 2.99 3.03
N VAL A 103 10.82 2.21 4.07
CA VAL A 103 11.65 2.62 5.22
C VAL A 103 13.09 2.14 5.17
N GLY A 104 13.61 1.89 3.98
CA GLY A 104 15.02 1.53 3.75
C GLY A 104 15.30 1.22 2.27
N SER A 105 16.57 1.19 1.89
CA SER A 105 16.97 0.80 0.54
C SER A 105 16.93 -0.72 0.39
N VAL A 106 16.51 -1.19 -0.79
CA VAL A 106 16.39 -2.62 -1.09
C VAL A 106 16.58 -2.87 -2.59
N ASN A 107 17.05 -4.05 -2.95
CA ASN A 107 17.06 -4.48 -4.34
C ASN A 107 15.64 -4.86 -4.79
N LEU A 108 15.20 -4.31 -5.92
CA LEU A 108 13.98 -4.71 -6.62
C LEU A 108 14.36 -5.17 -8.02
N GLY A 109 14.53 -6.48 -8.21
CA GLY A 109 15.05 -7.06 -9.43
C GLY A 109 16.51 -6.63 -9.70
N ASP A 110 16.75 -5.98 -10.84
CA ASP A 110 18.07 -5.49 -11.23
C ASP A 110 18.32 -4.04 -10.78
N ASN A 111 17.38 -3.42 -10.10
CA ASN A 111 17.46 -2.04 -9.65
C ASN A 111 17.53 -1.96 -8.12
N VAL A 112 18.04 -0.84 -7.63
CA VAL A 112 17.98 -0.50 -6.22
C VAL A 112 16.87 0.51 -6.01
N TYR A 113 15.93 0.17 -5.12
CA TYR A 113 14.98 1.13 -4.59
C TYR A 113 15.67 1.90 -3.47
N PHE A 114 16.09 3.11 -3.79
CA PHE A 114 16.98 3.90 -2.97
C PHE A 114 16.20 4.72 -1.93
N ASN A 115 16.37 4.40 -0.66
CA ASN A 115 15.75 5.07 0.49
C ASN A 115 16.72 5.09 1.68
N PRO A 116 17.77 5.94 1.62
CA PRO A 116 18.68 6.09 2.75
C PRO A 116 17.94 6.72 3.95
N THR A 117 18.45 6.47 5.16
CA THR A 117 17.80 6.96 6.38
C THR A 117 17.47 8.46 6.39
N PRO A 118 18.33 9.38 5.85
CA PRO A 118 17.96 10.79 5.77
C PRO A 118 16.72 11.07 4.91
N ASP A 119 16.55 10.33 3.80
CA ASP A 119 15.38 10.48 2.93
C ASP A 119 14.12 9.92 3.61
N VAL A 120 14.25 8.79 4.31
CA VAL A 120 13.17 8.22 5.13
C VAL A 120 12.74 9.22 6.22
N GLU A 121 13.69 9.83 6.93
CA GLU A 121 13.41 10.85 7.94
C GLU A 121 12.74 12.08 7.33
N TYR A 122 13.22 12.59 6.20
CA TYR A 122 12.64 13.72 5.47
C TYR A 122 11.17 13.45 5.11
N CYS A 123 10.91 12.32 4.45
CA CYS A 123 9.57 11.94 4.01
C CYS A 123 8.63 11.73 5.20
N SER A 124 9.12 11.06 6.26
CA SER A 124 8.35 10.84 7.50
C SER A 124 7.88 12.15 8.12
N ARG A 125 8.77 13.17 8.23
CA ARG A 125 8.41 14.49 8.74
C ARG A 125 7.34 15.15 7.89
N HIS A 126 7.50 15.12 6.55
CA HIS A 126 6.54 15.72 5.62
C HIS A 126 5.15 15.06 5.68
N ILE A 127 5.08 13.74 5.88
CA ILE A 127 3.83 13.00 6.08
C ILE A 127 3.15 13.46 7.38
N VAL A 128 3.88 13.42 8.51
CA VAL A 128 3.33 13.73 9.83
C VAL A 128 2.93 15.21 9.95
N GLU A 129 3.75 16.15 9.46
CA GLU A 129 3.46 17.59 9.48
C GLU A 129 2.17 17.97 8.73
N ARG A 130 1.79 17.17 7.73
CA ARG A 130 0.53 17.34 7.00
C ARG A 130 -0.66 16.61 7.64
N GLY A 131 -0.43 15.88 8.74
CA GLY A 131 -1.45 15.07 9.40
C GLY A 131 -1.91 13.89 8.53
N ILE A 132 -1.06 13.44 7.62
CA ILE A 132 -1.24 12.24 6.79
C ILE A 132 -0.77 11.02 7.60
N ILE A 133 -1.42 9.88 7.43
CA ILE A 133 -1.05 8.64 8.14
C ILE A 133 -0.05 7.86 7.28
N PRO A 134 1.15 7.55 7.80
CA PRO A 134 2.10 6.71 7.09
C PRO A 134 1.70 5.24 7.16
N GLU A 135 1.86 4.53 6.04
CA GLU A 135 1.99 3.08 5.97
C GLU A 135 3.45 2.74 5.72
N PHE A 136 4.07 2.03 6.66
CA PHE A 136 5.50 1.69 6.58
C PHE A 136 5.69 0.41 5.79
N GLU A 137 6.11 0.53 4.53
CA GLU A 137 6.45 -0.62 3.69
C GLU A 137 7.82 -1.19 4.11
N VAL A 138 7.81 -2.43 4.58
CA VAL A 138 8.99 -3.15 5.05
C VAL A 138 9.28 -4.36 4.18
N PHE A 139 10.38 -4.29 3.44
CA PHE A 139 10.86 -5.35 2.54
C PHE A 139 11.89 -6.26 3.21
N GLU A 140 12.51 -5.78 4.30
CA GLU A 140 13.56 -6.45 5.05
C GLU A 140 13.41 -6.21 6.55
N ILE A 141 13.82 -7.16 7.37
CA ILE A 141 13.72 -7.09 8.84
C ILE A 141 14.35 -5.82 9.42
N GLY A 142 15.51 -5.41 8.89
CA GLY A 142 16.22 -4.21 9.36
C GLY A 142 15.43 -2.92 9.16
N MET A 143 14.50 -2.88 8.21
CA MET A 143 13.65 -1.72 7.96
C MET A 143 12.69 -1.45 9.12
N ILE A 144 12.21 -2.49 9.81
CA ILE A 144 11.36 -2.34 11.00
C ILE A 144 12.12 -1.58 12.08
N ASN A 145 13.38 -1.99 12.35
CA ASN A 145 14.23 -1.31 13.33
C ASN A 145 14.54 0.14 12.92
N ASN A 146 14.72 0.42 11.64
CA ASN A 146 14.98 1.77 11.13
C ASN A 146 13.84 2.73 11.48
N ILE A 147 12.60 2.33 11.27
CA ILE A 147 11.45 3.19 11.59
C ILE A 147 11.21 3.30 13.11
N LEU A 148 11.46 2.22 13.87
CA LEU A 148 11.34 2.28 15.33
C LEU A 148 12.35 3.26 15.93
N ALA A 149 13.56 3.33 15.39
CA ALA A 149 14.57 4.31 15.82
C ALA A 149 14.19 5.77 15.48
N LEU A 150 13.33 6.01 14.50
CA LEU A 150 12.84 7.35 14.16
C LEU A 150 11.74 7.84 15.12
N GLN A 151 11.12 6.98 15.92
CA GLN A 151 10.11 7.40 16.91
C GLN A 151 10.66 8.36 17.97
N ASP A 152 11.96 8.29 18.26
CA ASP A 152 12.60 9.25 19.18
C ASP A 152 12.64 10.69 18.62
N LYS A 153 12.49 10.83 17.30
CA LYS A 153 12.59 12.11 16.60
C LYS A 153 11.26 12.57 15.97
N ILE A 154 10.35 11.65 15.69
CA ILE A 154 9.11 11.88 14.94
C ILE A 154 7.97 11.23 15.70
N ASN A 155 6.97 12.03 16.04
CA ASN A 155 5.77 11.54 16.72
C ASN A 155 4.78 10.98 15.69
N PHE A 156 4.95 9.71 15.35
CA PHE A 156 4.03 9.01 14.45
C PHE A 156 2.66 8.79 15.09
N THR A 157 1.60 8.91 14.28
CA THR A 157 0.24 8.58 14.70
C THR A 157 0.18 7.10 15.13
N GLN A 158 -0.51 6.87 16.24
CA GLN A 158 -0.71 5.52 16.79
C GLN A 158 -2.14 5.04 16.52
N PRO A 159 -2.34 3.74 16.28
CA PRO A 159 -1.31 2.70 16.12
C PRO A 159 -0.55 2.85 14.80
N MET A 160 0.73 2.52 14.78
CA MET A 160 1.53 2.48 13.54
C MET A 160 1.09 1.31 12.66
N LEU A 161 1.08 1.52 11.36
CA LEU A 161 0.78 0.47 10.38
C LEU A 161 2.03 0.07 9.60
N PHE A 162 2.39 -1.21 9.69
CA PHE A 162 3.47 -1.83 8.92
C PHE A 162 2.91 -2.71 7.83
N ASN A 163 3.34 -2.53 6.59
CA ASN A 163 3.02 -3.42 5.48
C ASN A 163 4.23 -4.29 5.15
N ILE A 164 4.12 -5.59 5.39
CA ILE A 164 5.16 -6.58 5.06
C ILE A 164 5.08 -6.85 3.56
N VAL A 165 6.09 -6.41 2.81
CA VAL A 165 6.17 -6.59 1.36
C VAL A 165 7.10 -7.75 1.02
N LEU A 166 6.57 -8.81 0.43
CA LEU A 166 7.30 -10.03 0.09
C LEU A 166 7.23 -10.34 -1.41
N GLY A 167 8.26 -11.00 -1.92
CA GLY A 167 8.23 -11.60 -3.25
C GLY A 167 9.03 -10.87 -4.33
N HIS A 168 9.53 -9.68 -4.07
CA HIS A 168 10.44 -9.04 -5.02
C HIS A 168 11.79 -9.77 -5.09
N ARG A 169 12.32 -9.96 -6.30
CA ARG A 169 13.66 -10.51 -6.46
C ARG A 169 14.70 -9.56 -5.84
N GLY A 170 15.51 -10.09 -4.94
CA GLY A 170 16.53 -9.31 -4.21
C GLY A 170 16.05 -8.73 -2.88
N SER A 171 14.83 -9.08 -2.45
CA SER A 171 14.31 -8.79 -1.10
C SER A 171 13.78 -10.08 -0.43
N THR A 172 13.12 -9.94 0.70
CA THR A 172 12.60 -11.07 1.49
C THR A 172 11.66 -11.96 0.66
N PRO A 173 11.91 -13.29 0.62
CA PRO A 173 11.13 -14.21 -0.20
C PRO A 173 9.71 -14.42 0.34
N PRO A 174 8.72 -14.77 -0.52
CA PRO A 174 7.32 -14.92 -0.12
C PRO A 174 7.05 -16.30 0.50
N THR A 175 7.66 -16.57 1.65
CA THR A 175 7.49 -17.81 2.41
C THR A 175 6.83 -17.56 3.75
N ILE A 176 6.19 -18.61 4.31
CA ILE A 176 5.58 -18.53 5.65
C ILE A 176 6.63 -18.23 6.71
N ASP A 177 7.83 -18.83 6.63
CA ASP A 177 8.90 -18.58 7.59
C ASP A 177 9.37 -17.12 7.57
N ALA A 178 9.49 -16.52 6.39
CA ALA A 178 9.83 -15.12 6.22
C ALA A 178 8.73 -14.20 6.80
N LEU A 179 7.47 -14.51 6.53
CA LEU A 179 6.33 -13.78 7.09
C LEU A 179 6.33 -13.82 8.62
N ILE A 180 6.53 -15.01 9.21
CA ILE A 180 6.61 -15.18 10.66
C ILE A 180 7.79 -14.37 11.25
N ALA A 181 8.96 -14.46 10.62
CA ALA A 181 10.16 -13.75 11.07
C ALA A 181 9.93 -12.22 11.06
N MET A 182 9.42 -11.66 9.97
CA MET A 182 9.15 -10.23 9.87
C MET A 182 8.05 -9.80 10.85
N ARG A 183 6.93 -10.55 10.92
CA ARG A 183 5.85 -10.23 11.87
C ARG A 183 6.34 -10.24 13.33
N SER A 184 7.26 -11.13 13.70
CA SER A 184 7.78 -11.22 15.07
C SER A 184 8.57 -9.98 15.51
N MET A 185 9.08 -9.20 14.56
CA MET A 185 9.84 -7.96 14.81
C MET A 185 8.94 -6.71 14.90
N ILE A 186 7.72 -6.77 14.37
CA ILE A 186 6.75 -5.67 14.47
C ILE A 186 6.21 -5.61 15.91
N PRO A 187 6.18 -4.42 16.56
CA PRO A 187 5.62 -4.26 17.90
C PRO A 187 4.20 -4.85 18.03
N ARG A 188 3.89 -5.35 19.23
CA ARG A 188 2.60 -6.03 19.48
C ARG A 188 1.39 -5.10 19.41
N ASP A 189 1.60 -3.83 19.72
CA ASP A 189 0.61 -2.75 19.70
C ASP A 189 0.51 -2.06 18.33
N ALA A 190 1.40 -2.38 17.40
CA ALA A 190 1.31 -1.90 16.02
C ALA A 190 0.37 -2.78 15.18
N LEU A 191 -0.23 -2.16 14.20
CA LEU A 191 -0.99 -2.82 13.13
C LEU A 191 -0.05 -3.34 12.04
N TRP A 192 -0.51 -4.36 11.32
CA TRP A 192 0.26 -4.87 10.20
C TRP A 192 -0.61 -5.42 9.08
N GLY A 193 -0.10 -5.28 7.88
CA GLY A 193 -0.67 -5.78 6.64
C GLY A 193 0.35 -6.56 5.83
N ILE A 194 -0.07 -7.03 4.66
CA ILE A 194 0.76 -7.79 3.72
C ILE A 194 0.55 -7.33 2.28
N THR A 195 1.66 -7.26 1.56
CA THR A 195 1.74 -7.19 0.10
C THR A 195 2.53 -8.40 -0.40
N HIS A 196 1.98 -9.17 -1.35
CA HIS A 196 2.66 -10.28 -1.99
C HIS A 196 2.86 -9.98 -3.47
N PHE A 197 4.05 -9.47 -3.81
CA PHE A 197 4.44 -9.19 -5.19
C PHE A 197 4.69 -10.48 -5.96
N GLY A 198 4.25 -10.52 -7.21
CA GLY A 198 4.42 -11.67 -8.09
C GLY A 198 3.63 -12.93 -7.65
N ARG A 199 2.64 -12.77 -6.75
CA ARG A 199 1.84 -13.89 -6.27
C ARG A 199 1.15 -14.62 -7.45
N ARG A 200 1.08 -15.94 -7.34
CA ARG A 200 0.33 -16.78 -8.27
C ARG A 200 -0.86 -17.49 -7.60
N ASP A 201 -0.97 -17.40 -6.28
CA ASP A 201 -2.07 -17.92 -5.48
C ASP A 201 -2.28 -17.05 -4.24
N PHE A 202 -3.26 -17.37 -3.42
CA PHE A 202 -3.63 -16.62 -2.23
C PHE A 202 -3.19 -17.27 -0.91
N GLY A 203 -2.37 -18.32 -0.95
CA GLY A 203 -1.98 -19.10 0.24
C GLY A 203 -1.27 -18.28 1.29
N LEU A 204 -0.27 -17.46 0.88
CA LEU A 204 0.47 -16.60 1.81
C LEU A 204 -0.43 -15.48 2.39
N ILE A 205 -1.32 -14.90 1.56
CA ILE A 205 -2.30 -13.91 2.00
C ILE A 205 -3.27 -14.54 3.01
N ALA A 206 -3.77 -15.75 2.73
CA ALA A 206 -4.65 -16.47 3.65
C ALA A 206 -3.98 -16.75 5.00
N ALA A 207 -2.70 -17.14 5.00
CA ALA A 207 -1.93 -17.29 6.21
C ALA A 207 -1.79 -15.97 6.99
N ALA A 208 -1.47 -14.87 6.31
CA ALA A 208 -1.36 -13.55 6.94
C ALA A 208 -2.68 -13.11 7.59
N VAL A 209 -3.81 -13.27 6.90
CA VAL A 209 -5.15 -12.97 7.45
C VAL A 209 -5.45 -13.84 8.68
N GLY A 210 -5.14 -15.14 8.64
CA GLY A 210 -5.26 -16.07 9.77
C GLY A 210 -4.36 -15.70 10.96
N MET A 211 -3.17 -15.14 10.69
CA MET A 211 -2.22 -14.64 11.70
C MET A 211 -2.59 -13.28 12.27
N GLY A 212 -3.64 -12.61 11.77
CA GLY A 212 -4.16 -11.35 12.27
C GLY A 212 -3.67 -10.11 11.52
N ALA A 213 -3.28 -10.24 10.25
CA ALA A 213 -3.12 -9.07 9.38
C ALA A 213 -4.43 -8.29 9.33
N CYS A 214 -4.37 -6.98 9.57
CA CYS A 214 -5.55 -6.10 9.51
C CYS A 214 -5.73 -5.47 8.12
N GLU A 215 -4.73 -5.62 7.23
CA GLU A 215 -4.74 -5.09 5.88
C GLU A 215 -4.12 -6.09 4.90
N VAL A 216 -4.67 -6.14 3.69
CA VAL A 216 -4.09 -6.85 2.54
C VAL A 216 -4.10 -5.92 1.34
N ARG A 217 -2.93 -5.69 0.75
CA ARG A 217 -2.82 -5.00 -0.53
C ARG A 217 -3.00 -5.99 -1.68
N ILE A 218 -3.80 -5.60 -2.67
CA ILE A 218 -4.12 -6.37 -3.87
C ILE A 218 -4.20 -5.45 -5.08
N GLY A 219 -3.86 -5.94 -6.26
CA GLY A 219 -4.01 -5.21 -7.51
C GLY A 219 -2.95 -5.55 -8.53
N PHE A 220 -3.04 -4.94 -9.69
CA PHE A 220 -2.14 -5.19 -10.82
C PHE A 220 -0.71 -4.72 -10.57
N GLU A 221 -0.49 -3.79 -9.65
CA GLU A 221 0.85 -3.43 -9.23
C GLU A 221 1.60 -4.64 -8.67
N ASP A 222 0.89 -5.51 -7.96
CA ASP A 222 1.50 -6.66 -7.29
C ASP A 222 1.38 -7.95 -8.10
N SER A 223 0.24 -8.19 -8.78
CA SER A 223 0.05 -9.39 -9.62
C SER A 223 -1.29 -9.40 -10.35
N TYR A 224 -1.31 -9.98 -11.55
CA TYR A 224 -2.52 -10.25 -12.33
C TYR A 224 -3.17 -11.61 -12.03
N TYR A 225 -2.51 -12.50 -11.29
CA TYR A 225 -2.99 -13.87 -11.09
C TYR A 225 -4.15 -13.95 -10.10
N ILE A 226 -5.26 -14.60 -10.54
CA ILE A 226 -6.40 -14.94 -9.70
C ILE A 226 -6.24 -16.35 -9.09
N ASN A 227 -5.47 -17.20 -9.74
CA ASN A 227 -5.02 -18.51 -9.27
C ASN A 227 -3.69 -18.86 -9.97
N ALA A 228 -3.10 -20.01 -9.65
CA ALA A 228 -1.76 -20.38 -10.14
C ALA A 228 -1.61 -20.46 -11.67
N SER A 229 -2.71 -20.59 -12.42
CA SER A 229 -2.72 -20.78 -13.87
C SER A 229 -3.47 -19.71 -14.65
N GLU A 230 -4.17 -18.80 -13.97
CA GLU A 230 -5.08 -17.85 -14.60
C GLU A 230 -4.80 -16.42 -14.15
N THR A 231 -4.79 -15.49 -15.11
CA THR A 231 -4.70 -14.05 -14.89
C THR A 231 -6.01 -13.37 -15.24
N VAL A 232 -6.24 -12.21 -14.67
CA VAL A 232 -7.41 -11.38 -14.95
C VAL A 232 -7.02 -10.07 -15.60
N THR A 233 -8.00 -9.44 -16.25
CA THR A 233 -7.87 -8.15 -16.95
C THR A 233 -8.51 -6.99 -16.18
N ARG A 234 -9.13 -7.27 -15.02
CA ARG A 234 -9.77 -6.29 -14.16
C ARG A 234 -9.40 -6.51 -12.70
N ASN A 235 -9.02 -5.43 -11.99
CA ASN A 235 -8.69 -5.49 -10.57
C ASN A 235 -9.87 -5.93 -9.70
N VAL A 236 -11.10 -5.56 -10.10
CA VAL A 236 -12.30 -5.90 -9.33
C VAL A 236 -12.39 -7.41 -9.05
N LEU A 237 -11.99 -8.27 -9.98
CA LEU A 237 -11.99 -9.74 -9.80
C LEU A 237 -11.00 -10.19 -8.72
N LEU A 238 -9.88 -9.48 -8.58
CA LEU A 238 -8.91 -9.75 -7.50
C LEU A 238 -9.46 -9.32 -6.14
N VAL A 239 -10.14 -8.16 -6.10
CA VAL A 239 -10.79 -7.64 -4.87
C VAL A 239 -11.91 -8.58 -4.43
N GLU A 240 -12.79 -9.02 -5.34
CA GLU A 240 -13.87 -9.98 -5.06
C GLU A 240 -13.32 -11.31 -4.52
N LYS A 241 -12.24 -11.82 -5.12
CA LYS A 241 -11.56 -13.03 -4.67
C LYS A 241 -11.01 -12.87 -3.26
N LEU A 242 -10.35 -11.74 -2.98
CA LEU A 242 -9.82 -11.44 -1.65
C LEU A 242 -10.94 -11.27 -0.62
N ALA A 243 -12.02 -10.55 -0.96
CA ALA A 243 -13.18 -10.40 -0.10
C ALA A 243 -13.82 -11.75 0.27
N THR A 244 -13.91 -12.67 -0.70
CA THR A 244 -14.40 -14.04 -0.49
C THR A 244 -13.47 -14.81 0.46
N LEU A 245 -12.15 -14.70 0.27
CA LEU A 245 -11.16 -15.35 1.14
C LEU A 245 -11.26 -14.82 2.59
N ILE A 246 -11.38 -13.51 2.79
CA ILE A 246 -11.55 -12.90 4.12
C ILE A 246 -12.78 -13.47 4.81
N ARG A 247 -13.92 -13.52 4.12
CA ARG A 247 -15.17 -14.05 4.67
C ARG A 247 -15.10 -15.55 4.97
N SER A 248 -14.34 -16.31 4.18
CA SER A 248 -14.14 -17.74 4.42
C SER A 248 -13.33 -18.07 5.68
N GLN A 249 -12.70 -17.05 6.29
CA GLN A 249 -11.99 -17.14 7.57
C GLN A 249 -12.79 -16.53 8.73
N ASP A 250 -14.11 -16.47 8.62
CA ASP A 250 -15.02 -15.87 9.61
C ASP A 250 -14.66 -14.41 9.98
N LYS A 251 -14.14 -13.66 9.00
CA LYS A 251 -13.82 -12.23 9.13
C LYS A 251 -14.67 -11.39 8.18
N GLU A 252 -14.80 -10.12 8.49
CA GLU A 252 -15.48 -9.13 7.66
C GLU A 252 -14.48 -8.32 6.81
N VAL A 253 -14.92 -7.85 5.66
CA VAL A 253 -14.21 -6.83 4.89
C VAL A 253 -14.46 -5.47 5.56
N ALA A 254 -13.40 -4.73 5.84
CA ALA A 254 -13.48 -3.42 6.48
C ALA A 254 -14.01 -2.36 5.51
N THR A 255 -14.91 -1.49 6.00
CA THR A 255 -15.33 -0.30 5.26
C THR A 255 -14.28 0.82 5.38
N PRO A 256 -14.28 1.84 4.50
CA PRO A 256 -13.43 3.02 4.64
C PRO A 256 -13.59 3.72 6.00
N GLU A 257 -14.83 3.83 6.51
CA GLU A 257 -15.10 4.40 7.84
C GLU A 257 -14.41 3.60 8.95
N TYR A 258 -14.51 2.26 8.90
CA TYR A 258 -13.83 1.41 9.87
C TYR A 258 -12.31 1.55 9.78
N ALA A 259 -11.77 1.58 8.56
CA ALA A 259 -10.33 1.77 8.32
C ALA A 259 -9.83 3.11 8.89
N ARG A 260 -10.56 4.22 8.68
CA ARG A 260 -10.23 5.52 9.29
C ARG A 260 -10.19 5.45 10.81
N LYS A 261 -11.19 4.82 11.41
CA LYS A 261 -11.24 4.66 12.87
C LYS A 261 -10.08 3.81 13.39
N LEU A 262 -9.77 2.70 12.74
CA LEU A 262 -8.69 1.79 13.13
C LEU A 262 -7.32 2.47 13.02
N LEU A 263 -7.10 3.22 11.94
CA LEU A 263 -5.84 3.89 11.62
C LEU A 263 -5.72 5.30 12.23
N ASN A 264 -6.74 5.73 12.99
CA ASN A 264 -6.80 7.07 13.58
C ASN A 264 -6.65 8.21 12.53
N ILE A 265 -7.21 7.99 11.34
CA ILE A 265 -7.28 9.01 10.28
C ILE A 265 -8.33 10.05 10.67
N ARG A 266 -7.94 11.32 10.73
CA ARG A 266 -8.89 12.41 10.97
C ARG A 266 -9.60 12.72 9.66
N HIS A 267 -10.92 12.69 9.67
CA HIS A 267 -11.72 13.18 8.54
C HIS A 267 -11.31 14.63 8.23
N ARG A 268 -10.96 14.88 6.98
CA ARG A 268 -10.61 16.21 6.47
C ARG A 268 -11.79 16.85 5.77
#